data_0d67c5a17da0431e0c2e0d6325b62e40
#
_entry.id   0d67c5a17da0431e0c2e0d6325b62e40
#
_cell.length_a   1.000
_cell.length_b   1.000
_cell.length_c   1.000
_cell.angle_alpha   90.00
_cell.angle_beta   90.00
_cell.angle_gamma   90.00
#
_symmetry.space_group_name_H-M   'P 1'
#
loop_
_entity.id
_entity.type
_entity.pdbx_description
1 polymer ?
#
loop_
_entity_poly.entity_id
_entity_poly.type
_entity_poly.pdbx_seq_one_letter_code
_entity_poly.pdbx_strand_id
1 'polypeptide(L)'
;GGLACALLFAALQLIRLGLISFGEGPRPADRWPSPVSLEGQERWMMILQDGQRIGTSHTRLEPLAAGYRLKETVRMRLNTMGLVQDLVLASSGWLNPDLTLDRFTFTLQSGRFAFGVRGRVESGHLVCEVRTGDEERPLRLALDGPLYLTAGILPALIRADPVPGEQQVFAVFDPATLA
;
A
#
# COMPACT_ATOMS: atom_id res chain seq x y z
N GLY A 1 -18.54 6.43 18.99
CA GLY A 1 -18.15 5.94 17.65
C GLY A 1 -17.49 6.99 16.77
N GLY A 2 -17.95 8.26 16.82
CA GLY A 2 -17.46 9.31 15.88
C GLY A 2 -16.01 9.75 16.09
N LEU A 3 -15.53 9.73 17.32
CA LEU A 3 -14.15 10.17 17.62
C LEU A 3 -13.10 9.22 17.04
N ALA A 4 -13.34 7.92 17.05
CA ALA A 4 -12.44 6.92 16.48
C ALA A 4 -12.35 7.03 14.94
N CYS A 5 -13.46 7.29 14.27
CA CYS A 5 -13.48 7.54 12.82
C CYS A 5 -12.77 8.85 12.45
N ALA A 6 -12.95 9.91 13.26
CA ALA A 6 -12.27 11.18 13.01
C ALA A 6 -10.76 11.08 13.21
N LEU A 7 -10.29 10.33 14.19
CA LEU A 7 -8.85 10.09 14.44
C LEU A 7 -8.25 9.21 13.36
N LEU A 8 -8.97 8.20 12.87
CA LEU A 8 -8.53 7.36 11.76
C LEU A 8 -8.42 8.17 10.47
N PHE A 9 -9.43 9.01 10.19
CA PHE A 9 -9.42 9.90 9.03
C PHE A 9 -8.26 10.90 9.11
N ALA A 10 -7.98 11.47 10.29
CA ALA A 10 -6.83 12.35 10.50
C ALA A 10 -5.50 11.62 10.28
N ALA A 11 -5.34 10.38 10.75
CA ALA A 11 -4.14 9.58 10.53
C ALA A 11 -3.93 9.25 9.04
N LEU A 12 -5.00 8.88 8.32
CA LEU A 12 -4.97 8.64 6.88
C LEU A 12 -4.66 9.92 6.08
N GLN A 13 -5.17 11.08 6.51
CA GLN A 13 -4.85 12.37 5.90
C GLN A 13 -3.38 12.79 6.13
N LEU A 14 -2.80 12.47 7.27
CA LEU A 14 -1.38 12.73 7.54
C LEU A 14 -0.46 11.90 6.62
N ILE A 15 -0.85 10.66 6.31
CA ILE A 15 -0.17 9.82 5.30
C ILE A 15 -0.32 10.46 3.90
N ARG A 16 -1.54 10.92 3.55
CA ARG A 16 -1.83 11.54 2.24
C ARG A 16 -1.13 12.88 2.04
N LEU A 17 -0.96 13.68 3.08
CA LEU A 17 -0.34 15.01 3.02
C LEU A 17 1.21 14.95 3.02
N GLY A 18 1.81 13.75 2.98
CA GLY A 18 3.27 13.60 2.95
C GLY A 18 3.97 14.05 4.24
N LEU A 19 3.23 14.28 5.32
CA LEU A 19 3.79 14.61 6.64
C LEU A 19 4.49 13.40 7.28
N ILE A 20 4.26 12.20 6.71
CA ILE A 20 5.04 10.99 7.00
C ILE A 20 5.96 10.78 5.80
N SER A 21 7.19 11.27 5.88
CA SER A 21 8.19 11.00 4.85
C SER A 21 8.86 9.66 5.12
N PHE A 22 8.86 8.79 4.11
CA PHE A 22 9.69 7.60 4.10
C PHE A 22 11.13 8.06 3.80
N GLY A 23 11.91 8.27 4.87
CA GLY A 23 13.28 8.78 4.74
C GLY A 23 14.22 7.69 4.21
N GLU A 24 14.54 7.74 2.92
CA GLU A 24 15.86 7.32 2.47
C GLU A 24 16.81 8.51 2.64
N GLY A 25 17.88 8.32 3.42
CA GLY A 25 18.97 9.29 3.48
C GLY A 25 19.56 9.47 2.07
N PRO A 26 20.15 10.66 1.74
CA PRO A 26 20.70 10.94 0.43
C PRO A 26 21.81 9.91 0.11
N ARG A 27 21.52 9.01 -0.81
CA ARG A 27 22.52 8.19 -1.48
C ARG A 27 23.06 8.95 -2.69
N PRO A 28 24.39 8.90 -2.94
CA PRO A 28 24.95 9.47 -4.16
C PRO A 28 24.29 8.83 -5.39
N ALA A 29 23.89 9.67 -6.33
CA ALA A 29 23.10 9.33 -7.53
C ALA A 29 23.85 8.50 -8.61
N ASP A 30 24.93 7.80 -8.30
CA ASP A 30 25.85 7.31 -9.30
C ASP A 30 25.80 5.81 -9.62
N ARG A 31 24.87 5.05 -9.07
CA ARG A 31 24.63 3.66 -9.54
C ARG A 31 23.20 3.25 -9.27
N TRP A 32 22.37 3.24 -10.30
CA TRP A 32 21.24 2.32 -10.32
C TRP A 32 21.79 0.89 -10.16
N PRO A 33 21.29 0.11 -9.21
CA PRO A 33 21.69 -1.29 -9.13
C PRO A 33 21.38 -1.96 -10.48
N SER A 34 22.28 -2.81 -10.94
CA SER A 34 22.07 -3.74 -12.07
C SER A 34 20.66 -4.34 -12.02
N PRO A 35 20.09 -4.81 -13.14
CA PRO A 35 18.70 -5.26 -13.22
C PRO A 35 18.37 -6.12 -12.01
N VAL A 36 17.59 -5.53 -11.10
CA VAL A 36 17.22 -6.18 -9.84
C VAL A 36 16.25 -7.27 -10.21
N SER A 37 16.64 -8.53 -9.96
CA SER A 37 15.73 -9.65 -10.10
C SER A 37 14.47 -9.34 -9.26
N LEU A 38 13.29 -9.41 -9.87
CA LEU A 38 12.01 -9.28 -9.17
C LEU A 38 11.69 -10.52 -8.31
N GLU A 39 12.51 -11.57 -8.42
CA GLU A 39 12.30 -12.82 -7.70
C GLU A 39 12.65 -12.66 -6.22
N GLY A 40 11.65 -12.91 -5.38
CA GLY A 40 11.83 -12.98 -3.93
C GLY A 40 12.23 -11.68 -3.24
N GLN A 41 11.86 -10.53 -3.77
CA GLN A 41 12.16 -9.25 -3.14
C GLN A 41 11.48 -9.10 -1.79
N GLU A 42 12.27 -8.82 -0.78
CA GLU A 42 11.80 -8.53 0.57
C GLU A 42 12.42 -7.20 1.03
N ARG A 43 11.59 -6.32 1.58
CA ARG A 43 11.99 -5.00 2.00
C ARG A 43 11.42 -4.65 3.37
N TRP A 44 12.29 -4.18 4.24
CA TRP A 44 11.94 -3.63 5.55
C TRP A 44 12.20 -2.14 5.57
N MET A 45 11.24 -1.36 6.06
CA MET A 45 11.35 0.09 6.21
C MET A 45 10.95 0.50 7.63
N MET A 46 11.60 1.53 8.15
CA MET A 46 11.19 2.22 9.37
C MET A 46 10.25 3.36 8.99
N ILE A 47 9.21 3.55 9.80
CA ILE A 47 8.31 4.69 9.69
C ILE A 47 8.70 5.67 10.79
N LEU A 48 9.02 6.90 10.38
CA LEU A 48 9.43 7.97 11.27
C LEU A 48 8.38 9.09 11.23
N GLN A 49 8.13 9.69 12.39
CA GLN A 49 7.36 10.92 12.54
C GLN A 49 8.20 11.87 13.42
N ASP A 50 8.51 13.07 12.92
CA ASP A 50 9.36 14.04 13.61
C ASP A 50 10.70 13.46 14.09
N GLY A 51 11.31 12.60 13.27
CA GLY A 51 12.57 11.91 13.57
C GLY A 51 12.46 10.73 14.55
N GLN A 52 11.29 10.49 15.13
CA GLN A 52 11.04 9.37 16.04
C GLN A 52 10.45 8.17 15.32
N ARG A 53 10.95 6.98 15.62
CA ARG A 53 10.41 5.75 15.06
C ARG A 53 9.03 5.47 15.64
N ILE A 54 8.02 5.47 14.79
CA ILE A 54 6.64 5.13 15.14
C ILE A 54 6.21 3.76 14.64
N GLY A 55 6.97 3.14 13.72
CA GLY A 55 6.57 1.86 13.16
C GLY A 55 7.55 1.24 12.20
N THR A 56 7.07 0.18 11.55
CA THR A 56 7.78 -0.56 10.50
C THR A 56 6.82 -0.95 9.39
N SER A 57 7.33 -1.00 8.15
CA SER A 57 6.69 -1.63 7.02
C SER A 57 7.54 -2.80 6.53
N HIS A 58 6.91 -3.90 6.20
CA HIS A 58 7.50 -5.08 5.60
C HIS A 58 6.75 -5.41 4.31
N THR A 59 7.46 -5.41 3.19
CA THR A 59 6.91 -5.74 1.87
C THR A 59 7.66 -6.93 1.30
N ARG A 60 6.92 -7.89 0.73
CA ARG A 60 7.46 -9.07 0.07
C ARG A 60 6.75 -9.34 -1.23
N LEU A 61 7.52 -9.53 -2.30
CA LEU A 61 7.04 -9.94 -3.62
C LEU A 61 7.48 -11.39 -3.87
N GLU A 62 6.51 -12.28 -4.04
CA GLU A 62 6.71 -13.72 -4.26
C GLU A 62 6.27 -14.07 -5.69
N PRO A 63 7.11 -14.74 -6.50
CA PRO A 63 6.68 -15.25 -7.79
C PRO A 63 5.66 -16.39 -7.61
N LEU A 64 4.68 -16.44 -8.50
CA LEU A 64 3.69 -17.50 -8.63
C LEU A 64 3.80 -18.13 -10.03
N ALA A 65 3.12 -19.25 -10.27
CA ALA A 65 3.08 -19.89 -11.58
C ALA A 65 2.52 -18.96 -12.68
N ALA A 66 1.64 -18.02 -12.31
CA ALA A 66 1.03 -17.06 -13.22
C ALA A 66 1.01 -15.66 -12.59
N GLY A 67 2.18 -15.00 -12.52
CA GLY A 67 2.30 -13.65 -11.96
C GLY A 67 2.99 -13.61 -10.60
N TYR A 68 2.52 -12.74 -9.71
CA TYR A 68 3.19 -12.48 -8.43
C TYR A 68 2.18 -12.35 -7.28
N ARG A 69 2.65 -12.60 -6.08
CA ARG A 69 1.97 -12.25 -4.85
C ARG A 69 2.74 -11.18 -4.09
N LEU A 70 2.13 -10.04 -3.92
CA LEU A 70 2.64 -8.93 -3.12
C LEU A 70 2.00 -9.00 -1.73
N LYS A 71 2.82 -9.00 -0.69
CA LYS A 71 2.38 -8.91 0.70
C LYS A 71 2.99 -7.68 1.33
N GLU A 72 2.20 -6.94 2.07
CA GLU A 72 2.66 -5.82 2.87
C GLU A 72 2.06 -5.89 4.28
N THR A 73 2.87 -5.62 5.27
CA THR A 73 2.44 -5.47 6.66
C THR A 73 3.05 -4.21 7.23
N VAL A 74 2.20 -3.30 7.69
CA VAL A 74 2.60 -2.06 8.38
C VAL A 74 2.17 -2.16 9.84
N ARG A 75 3.08 -1.88 10.76
CA ARG A 75 2.80 -1.77 12.18
C ARG A 75 3.25 -0.41 12.68
N MET A 76 2.34 0.34 13.27
CA MET A 76 2.59 1.69 13.77
C MET A 76 2.01 1.86 15.17
N ARG A 77 2.69 2.68 15.96
CA ARG A 77 2.17 3.20 17.23
C ARG A 77 2.05 4.71 17.11
N LEU A 78 0.82 5.20 17.13
CA LEU A 78 0.52 6.62 17.04
C LEU A 78 0.17 7.16 18.42
N ASN A 79 0.71 8.34 18.76
CA ASN A 79 0.29 9.10 19.92
C ASN A 79 -0.37 10.39 19.43
N THR A 80 -1.69 10.47 19.59
CA THR A 80 -2.48 11.64 19.20
C THR A 80 -3.12 12.23 20.43
N MET A 81 -2.66 13.40 20.86
CA MET A 81 -3.17 14.12 22.05
C MET A 81 -3.16 13.26 23.32
N GLY A 82 -2.09 12.48 23.53
CA GLY A 82 -1.93 11.61 24.71
C GLY A 82 -2.65 10.25 24.59
N LEU A 83 -3.41 10.01 23.51
CA LEU A 83 -4.01 8.70 23.23
C LEU A 83 -3.05 7.88 22.36
N VAL A 84 -2.53 6.80 22.92
CA VAL A 84 -1.66 5.86 22.22
C VAL A 84 -2.51 4.78 21.56
N GLN A 85 -2.33 4.59 20.25
CA GLN A 85 -3.00 3.56 19.47
C GLN A 85 -2.01 2.75 18.64
N ASP A 86 -2.12 1.44 18.72
CA ASP A 86 -1.41 0.53 17.84
C ASP A 86 -2.28 0.27 16.59
N LEU A 87 -1.67 0.46 15.40
CA LEU A 87 -2.27 0.16 14.11
C LEU A 87 -1.52 -0.97 13.43
N VAL A 88 -2.28 -1.89 12.87
CA VAL A 88 -1.76 -2.95 12.01
C VAL A 88 -2.52 -2.92 10.69
N LEU A 89 -1.78 -2.69 9.60
CA LEU A 89 -2.31 -2.81 8.25
C LEU A 89 -1.68 -4.03 7.61
N ALA A 90 -2.49 -4.84 6.96
CA ALA A 90 -2.02 -5.98 6.18
C ALA A 90 -2.68 -5.96 4.81
N SER A 91 -1.87 -6.03 3.77
CA SER A 91 -2.29 -6.10 2.38
C SER A 91 -1.74 -7.35 1.71
N SER A 92 -2.53 -7.98 0.87
CA SER A 92 -2.08 -9.04 -0.03
C SER A 92 -2.68 -8.78 -1.41
N GLY A 93 -1.82 -8.63 -2.43
CA GLY A 93 -2.21 -8.47 -3.83
C GLY A 93 -1.77 -9.68 -4.64
N TRP A 94 -2.62 -10.15 -5.53
CA TRP A 94 -2.26 -11.05 -6.61
C TRP A 94 -2.13 -10.22 -7.87
N LEU A 95 -0.97 -10.28 -8.48
CA LEU A 95 -0.59 -9.46 -9.60
C LEU A 95 -0.41 -10.35 -10.84
N ASN A 96 -0.81 -9.82 -11.98
CA ASN A 96 -0.53 -10.41 -13.27
C ASN A 96 0.99 -10.47 -13.56
N PRO A 97 1.44 -11.19 -14.60
CA PRO A 97 2.87 -11.20 -14.98
C PRO A 97 3.45 -9.82 -15.27
N ASP A 98 2.64 -8.84 -15.69
CA ASP A 98 3.01 -7.44 -15.93
C ASP A 98 2.95 -6.55 -14.67
N LEU A 99 2.69 -7.15 -13.48
CA LEU A 99 2.54 -6.51 -12.18
C LEU A 99 1.26 -5.67 -12.02
N THR A 100 0.36 -5.68 -12.98
CA THR A 100 -0.97 -5.09 -12.81
C THR A 100 -1.80 -5.89 -11.79
N LEU A 101 -2.72 -5.23 -11.13
CA LEU A 101 -3.57 -5.85 -10.12
C LEU A 101 -4.60 -6.81 -10.74
N ASP A 102 -4.66 -8.03 -10.24
CA ASP A 102 -5.77 -8.98 -10.46
C ASP A 102 -6.79 -8.90 -9.32
N ARG A 103 -6.35 -9.16 -8.09
CA ARG A 103 -7.19 -9.10 -6.90
C ARG A 103 -6.36 -8.75 -5.67
N PHE A 104 -7.03 -8.31 -4.61
CA PHE A 104 -6.37 -7.98 -3.35
C PHE A 104 -7.27 -8.22 -2.14
N THR A 105 -6.62 -8.29 -0.99
CA THR A 105 -7.23 -8.17 0.34
C THR A 105 -6.46 -7.15 1.14
N PHE A 106 -7.18 -6.36 1.93
CA PHE A 106 -6.63 -5.37 2.83
C PHE A 106 -7.36 -5.42 4.17
N THR A 107 -6.62 -5.30 5.26
CA THR A 107 -7.18 -5.17 6.61
C THR A 107 -6.44 -4.09 7.37
N LEU A 108 -7.18 -3.33 8.16
CA LEU A 108 -6.68 -2.38 9.12
C LEU A 108 -7.29 -2.68 10.48
N GLN A 109 -6.46 -2.78 11.50
CA GLN A 109 -6.86 -3.03 12.88
C GLN A 109 -6.27 -1.97 13.80
N SER A 110 -7.10 -1.45 14.71
CA SER A 110 -6.69 -0.54 15.77
C SER A 110 -7.58 -0.75 17.00
N GLY A 111 -7.04 -1.40 18.02
CA GLY A 111 -7.81 -1.81 19.19
C GLY A 111 -9.00 -2.69 18.79
N ARG A 112 -10.24 -2.20 19.03
CA ARG A 112 -11.48 -2.91 18.64
C ARG A 112 -11.99 -2.52 17.25
N PHE A 113 -11.37 -1.57 16.60
CA PHE A 113 -11.74 -1.15 15.25
C PHE A 113 -11.12 -2.11 14.24
N ALA A 114 -11.95 -2.63 13.32
CA ALA A 114 -11.53 -3.43 12.20
C ALA A 114 -12.16 -2.88 10.91
N PHE A 115 -11.32 -2.68 9.90
CA PHE A 115 -11.72 -2.30 8.56
C PHE A 115 -11.08 -3.27 7.57
N GLY A 116 -11.83 -3.70 6.57
CA GLY A 116 -11.36 -4.64 5.57
C GLY A 116 -11.88 -4.29 4.19
N VAL A 117 -11.05 -4.56 3.18
CA VAL A 117 -11.45 -4.46 1.77
C VAL A 117 -10.94 -5.69 1.06
N ARG A 118 -11.80 -6.31 0.26
CA ARG A 118 -11.38 -7.31 -0.73
C ARG A 118 -11.88 -6.87 -2.09
N GLY A 119 -11.06 -7.02 -3.10
CA GLY A 119 -11.43 -6.57 -4.43
C GLY A 119 -10.74 -7.35 -5.54
N ARG A 120 -11.30 -7.25 -6.74
CA ARG A 120 -10.75 -7.84 -7.97
C ARG A 120 -11.03 -6.94 -9.15
N VAL A 121 -10.16 -7.01 -10.13
CA VAL A 121 -10.35 -6.36 -11.43
C VAL A 121 -11.17 -7.29 -12.31
N GLU A 122 -12.30 -6.80 -12.81
CA GLU A 122 -13.24 -7.59 -13.62
C GLU A 122 -13.89 -6.70 -14.68
N SER A 123 -13.73 -7.06 -15.95
CA SER A 123 -14.39 -6.38 -17.08
C SER A 123 -14.22 -4.86 -17.06
N GLY A 124 -12.99 -4.36 -16.86
CA GLY A 124 -12.70 -2.92 -16.83
C GLY A 124 -13.21 -2.19 -15.58
N HIS A 125 -13.48 -2.90 -14.50
CA HIS A 125 -13.90 -2.34 -13.22
C HIS A 125 -13.10 -2.98 -12.08
N LEU A 126 -12.88 -2.19 -11.04
CA LEU A 126 -12.49 -2.70 -9.73
C LEU A 126 -13.78 -2.94 -8.93
N VAL A 127 -14.03 -4.20 -8.60
CA VAL A 127 -15.19 -4.62 -7.80
C VAL A 127 -14.69 -4.97 -6.42
N CYS A 128 -15.17 -4.24 -5.40
CA CYS A 128 -14.74 -4.40 -4.01
C CYS A 128 -15.91 -4.71 -3.10
N GLU A 129 -15.60 -5.36 -2.00
CA GLU A 129 -16.42 -5.47 -0.81
C GLU A 129 -15.68 -4.81 0.34
N VAL A 130 -16.30 -3.79 0.90
CA VAL A 130 -15.77 -2.98 2.02
C VAL A 130 -16.48 -3.39 3.29
N ARG A 131 -15.72 -3.80 4.30
CA ARG A 131 -16.25 -4.20 5.60
C ARG A 131 -15.78 -3.25 6.70
N THR A 132 -16.72 -2.75 7.48
CA THR A 132 -16.46 -1.92 8.66
C THR A 132 -17.24 -2.48 9.84
N GLY A 133 -16.55 -3.14 10.78
CA GLY A 133 -17.21 -3.93 11.83
C GLY A 133 -18.03 -5.06 11.21
N ASP A 134 -19.34 -5.07 11.48
CA ASP A 134 -20.30 -6.06 10.97
C ASP A 134 -20.99 -5.63 9.66
N GLU A 135 -20.75 -4.42 9.18
CA GLU A 135 -21.35 -3.91 7.94
C GLU A 135 -20.47 -4.22 6.75
N GLU A 136 -21.08 -4.76 5.67
CA GLU A 136 -20.45 -4.95 4.36
C GLU A 136 -21.15 -4.08 3.31
N ARG A 137 -20.37 -3.43 2.44
CA ARG A 137 -20.86 -2.59 1.34
C ARG A 137 -20.11 -2.89 0.05
N PRO A 138 -20.81 -3.07 -1.07
CA PRO A 138 -20.17 -3.18 -2.37
C PRO A 138 -19.67 -1.80 -2.84
N LEU A 139 -18.52 -1.79 -3.52
CA LEU A 139 -17.97 -0.65 -4.22
C LEU A 139 -17.57 -1.09 -5.62
N ARG A 140 -17.92 -0.31 -6.64
CA ARG A 140 -17.52 -0.57 -8.01
C ARG A 140 -16.95 0.70 -8.63
N LEU A 141 -15.72 0.63 -9.14
CA LEU A 141 -15.02 1.73 -9.77
C LEU A 141 -14.70 1.36 -11.20
N ALA A 142 -15.02 2.23 -12.14
CA ALA A 142 -14.61 2.06 -13.54
C ALA A 142 -13.09 2.33 -13.65
N LEU A 143 -12.41 1.56 -14.50
CA LEU A 143 -10.97 1.68 -14.74
C LEU A 143 -10.72 2.13 -16.17
N ASP A 144 -9.92 3.18 -16.33
CA ASP A 144 -9.50 3.70 -17.63
C ASP A 144 -8.24 3.00 -18.18
N GLY A 145 -7.70 2.01 -17.44
CA GLY A 145 -6.49 1.29 -17.81
C GLY A 145 -6.01 0.31 -16.74
N PRO A 146 -4.75 -0.13 -16.86
CA PRO A 146 -4.16 -1.05 -15.89
C PRO A 146 -4.05 -0.41 -14.51
N LEU A 147 -4.39 -1.17 -13.47
CA LEU A 147 -4.38 -0.72 -12.09
C LEU A 147 -3.24 -1.37 -11.31
N TYR A 148 -2.63 -0.63 -10.40
CA TYR A 148 -1.55 -1.08 -9.54
C TYR A 148 -1.91 -0.87 -8.07
N LEU A 149 -1.32 -1.68 -7.17
CA LEU A 149 -1.30 -1.38 -5.75
C LEU A 149 -0.13 -0.45 -5.42
N THR A 150 -0.28 0.42 -4.44
CA THR A 150 0.78 1.35 -3.98
C THR A 150 2.11 0.63 -3.73
N ALA A 151 2.10 -0.48 -3.01
CA ALA A 151 3.30 -1.26 -2.73
C ALA A 151 3.90 -1.96 -3.97
N GLY A 152 3.14 -2.07 -5.06
CA GLY A 152 3.53 -2.65 -6.34
C GLY A 152 4.20 -1.68 -7.31
N ILE A 153 4.19 -0.36 -7.03
CA ILE A 153 4.73 0.65 -7.95
C ILE A 153 6.24 0.47 -8.15
N LEU A 154 7.00 0.28 -7.07
CA LEU A 154 8.45 0.13 -7.20
C LEU A 154 8.86 -1.11 -8.01
N PRO A 155 8.31 -2.31 -7.79
CA PRO A 155 8.53 -3.44 -8.68
C PRO A 155 8.14 -3.16 -10.14
N ALA A 156 7.01 -2.49 -10.38
CA ALA A 156 6.55 -2.12 -11.72
C ALA A 156 7.51 -1.14 -12.40
N LEU A 157 8.00 -0.14 -11.67
CA LEU A 157 8.99 0.82 -12.16
C LEU A 157 10.33 0.15 -12.49
N ILE A 158 10.83 -0.74 -11.61
CA ILE A 158 12.05 -1.51 -11.86
C ILE A 158 11.92 -2.34 -13.15
N ARG A 159 10.74 -2.95 -13.35
CA ARG A 159 10.48 -3.74 -14.54
C ARG A 159 10.38 -2.90 -15.82
N ALA A 160 9.82 -1.70 -15.72
CA ALA A 160 9.70 -0.78 -16.86
C ALA A 160 11.07 -0.28 -17.34
N ASP A 161 12.10 -0.36 -16.47
CA ASP A 161 13.49 0.06 -16.76
C ASP A 161 13.57 1.45 -17.43
N PRO A 162 12.98 2.50 -16.85
CA PRO A 162 12.89 3.80 -17.49
C PRO A 162 14.26 4.43 -17.66
N VAL A 163 14.47 5.11 -18.78
CA VAL A 163 15.70 5.89 -18.98
C VAL A 163 15.67 7.19 -18.15
N PRO A 164 16.83 7.72 -17.75
CA PRO A 164 16.89 8.97 -16.99
C PRO A 164 16.13 10.11 -17.69
N GLY A 165 15.20 10.76 -16.97
CA GLY A 165 14.33 11.82 -17.48
C GLY A 165 12.99 11.36 -18.06
N GLU A 166 12.76 10.07 -18.21
CA GLU A 166 11.47 9.50 -18.61
C GLU A 166 10.47 9.59 -17.47
N GLN A 167 9.21 9.97 -17.78
CA GLN A 167 8.11 9.99 -16.83
C GLN A 167 7.23 8.77 -17.03
N GLN A 168 7.00 8.03 -15.95
CA GLN A 168 6.08 6.91 -15.91
C GLN A 168 4.84 7.28 -15.08
N VAL A 169 3.64 7.00 -15.60
CA VAL A 169 2.38 7.27 -14.91
C VAL A 169 1.70 5.95 -14.60
N PHE A 170 1.37 5.73 -13.32
CA PHE A 170 0.69 4.54 -12.85
C PHE A 170 -0.67 4.93 -12.26
N ALA A 171 -1.75 4.28 -12.72
CA ALA A 171 -3.02 4.33 -12.01
C ALA A 171 -2.92 3.42 -10.79
N VAL A 172 -3.10 4.00 -9.61
CA VAL A 172 -2.88 3.31 -8.33
C VAL A 172 -4.16 3.27 -7.53
N PHE A 173 -4.43 2.12 -6.92
CA PHE A 173 -5.49 1.99 -5.93
C PHE A 173 -4.89 1.82 -4.54
N ASP A 174 -5.32 2.68 -3.63
CA ASP A 174 -5.01 2.57 -2.21
C ASP A 174 -6.23 2.04 -1.44
N PRO A 175 -6.22 0.79 -0.99
CA PRO A 175 -7.36 0.21 -0.29
C PRO A 175 -7.61 0.83 1.10
N ALA A 176 -6.66 1.58 1.66
CA ALA A 176 -6.86 2.26 2.93
C ALA A 176 -7.72 3.52 2.77
N THR A 177 -7.67 4.17 1.62
CA THR A 177 -8.45 5.39 1.30
C THR A 177 -9.60 5.15 0.33
N LEU A 178 -9.65 3.98 -0.31
CA LEU A 178 -10.60 3.61 -1.38
C LEU A 178 -10.51 4.54 -2.62
N ALA A 179 -9.31 5.01 -2.93
CA ALA A 179 -9.03 5.95 -4.02
C ALA A 179 -7.86 5.50 -4.89
#